data_1932759088604cbd88d41c36d0fbc8a2
#
_entry.id   1932759088604cbd88d41c36d0fbc8a2
#
_cell.length_a   1.000
_cell.length_b   1.000
_cell.length_c   1.000
_cell.angle_alpha   90.00
_cell.angle_beta   90.00
_cell.angle_gamma   90.00
#
_symmetry.space_group_name_H-M   'P 1'
#
loop_
_entity.id
_entity.type
_entity.pdbx_description
1 polymer ?
#
loop_
_entity_poly.entity_id
_entity_poly.type
_entity_poly.pdbx_seq_one_letter_code
_entity_poly.pdbx_strand_id
1 'polypeptide(L)'
;MTTITVSPPRSDSRWPDRLAPLAAGWLGLWGVLALVGSLTGAGYPFGPNDTNGGDVSLLRLVPEEVATPLFAGVLLTAAVAALAMSRPAVRPAGPLRALLAGYGWAVAFVLAVVVPDVRVLLVLGYLPILIVGAPFGWPPVDYADIFNWALFGRFAALAGGLLLAGAVLAWQRRTAAACVGCGRDHTDRGWTTPAAAARWGRWAAGIAAVIPFTYALTRFAWAAGIPLGISREFLTEMQDSGLVWAGFGLGAFATVGAILTLGLVQRWGERFPRWMVGLAGRRVPVKLAVVPATLVAIAVTAASFGLLSNPKFWELTGGLSLTGAPMLLWPLWGVALGVAAYAYHLRRRGACRRCDRG
;
A
#
# COMPACT_ATOMS: atom_id res chain seq x y z
N MET A 1 -44.07 -35.08 4.35
CA MET A 1 -42.73 -35.04 3.71
C MET A 1 -42.57 -33.67 3.10
N THR A 2 -41.88 -32.76 3.81
CA THR A 2 -41.63 -31.40 3.35
C THR A 2 -40.30 -31.42 2.58
N THR A 3 -40.36 -31.32 1.26
CA THR A 3 -39.20 -31.22 0.39
C THR A 3 -38.52 -29.90 0.63
N ILE A 4 -37.35 -29.92 1.32
CA ILE A 4 -36.46 -28.76 1.44
C ILE A 4 -35.85 -28.55 0.05
N THR A 5 -36.35 -27.57 -0.69
CA THR A 5 -35.71 -27.08 -1.92
C THR A 5 -34.46 -26.32 -1.52
N VAL A 6 -33.31 -27.00 -1.63
CA VAL A 6 -32.01 -26.35 -1.54
C VAL A 6 -31.85 -25.44 -2.75
N SER A 7 -31.98 -24.15 -2.56
CA SER A 7 -31.68 -23.16 -3.60
C SER A 7 -30.24 -23.33 -4.09
N PRO A 8 -30.01 -23.35 -5.44
CA PRO A 8 -28.66 -23.49 -5.95
C PRO A 8 -27.79 -22.31 -5.46
N PRO A 9 -26.51 -22.53 -5.16
CA PRO A 9 -25.61 -21.49 -4.70
C PRO A 9 -25.58 -20.37 -5.74
N ARG A 10 -25.91 -19.16 -5.29
CA ARG A 10 -25.83 -17.94 -6.12
C ARG A 10 -24.43 -17.79 -6.71
N SER A 11 -24.37 -17.39 -7.98
CA SER A 11 -23.15 -17.22 -8.77
C SER A 11 -22.05 -16.52 -7.98
N ASP A 12 -21.08 -17.30 -7.52
CA ASP A 12 -19.95 -16.83 -6.76
C ASP A 12 -19.04 -15.98 -7.64
N SER A 13 -18.63 -14.85 -7.12
CA SER A 13 -17.54 -14.06 -7.67
C SER A 13 -16.31 -14.98 -7.87
N ARG A 14 -16.01 -15.33 -9.11
CA ARG A 14 -14.85 -16.16 -9.50
C ARG A 14 -13.53 -15.37 -9.35
N TRP A 15 -13.60 -14.16 -8.79
CA TRP A 15 -12.45 -13.26 -8.67
C TRP A 15 -11.24 -13.87 -7.94
N PRO A 16 -11.38 -14.54 -6.77
CA PRO A 16 -10.23 -15.16 -6.10
C PRO A 16 -9.54 -16.25 -6.94
N ASP A 17 -10.28 -16.90 -7.83
CA ASP A 17 -9.74 -17.96 -8.68
C ASP A 17 -8.97 -17.40 -9.88
N ARG A 18 -9.22 -16.13 -10.24
CA ARG A 18 -8.52 -15.42 -11.33
C ARG A 18 -7.22 -14.74 -10.87
N LEU A 19 -7.00 -14.56 -9.57
CA LEU A 19 -5.82 -13.83 -9.06
C LEU A 19 -4.52 -14.51 -9.46
N ALA A 20 -4.43 -15.83 -9.36
CA ALA A 20 -3.21 -16.55 -9.67
C ALA A 20 -2.83 -16.49 -11.17
N PRO A 21 -3.73 -16.75 -12.14
CA PRO A 21 -3.39 -16.57 -13.55
C PRO A 21 -3.12 -15.10 -13.92
N LEU A 22 -3.81 -14.14 -13.31
CA LEU A 22 -3.52 -12.71 -13.53
C LEU A 22 -2.14 -12.33 -13.00
N ALA A 23 -1.77 -12.79 -11.80
CA ALA A 23 -0.43 -12.60 -11.26
C ALA A 23 0.64 -13.23 -12.17
N ALA A 24 0.42 -14.46 -12.63
CA ALA A 24 1.35 -15.14 -13.52
C ALA A 24 1.53 -14.38 -14.84
N GLY A 25 0.45 -13.92 -15.47
CA GLY A 25 0.51 -13.13 -16.70
C GLY A 25 1.23 -11.80 -16.51
N TRP A 26 0.90 -11.07 -15.43
CA TRP A 26 1.53 -9.80 -15.11
C TRP A 26 3.03 -9.92 -14.83
N LEU A 27 3.41 -10.85 -13.93
CA LEU A 27 4.81 -11.08 -13.59
C LEU A 27 5.60 -11.66 -14.77
N GLY A 28 4.99 -12.53 -15.58
CA GLY A 28 5.58 -13.06 -16.80
C GLY A 28 5.89 -11.98 -17.82
N LEU A 29 4.94 -11.06 -18.07
CA LEU A 29 5.15 -9.92 -18.96
C LEU A 29 6.34 -9.06 -18.51
N TRP A 30 6.33 -8.63 -17.23
CA TRP A 30 7.43 -7.81 -16.71
C TRP A 30 8.75 -8.57 -16.59
N GLY A 31 8.70 -9.88 -16.34
CA GLY A 31 9.88 -10.74 -16.34
C GLY A 31 10.52 -10.88 -17.73
N VAL A 32 9.70 -11.01 -18.77
CA VAL A 32 10.18 -11.02 -20.17
C VAL A 32 10.76 -9.66 -20.56
N LEU A 33 10.11 -8.56 -20.18
CA LEU A 33 10.65 -7.22 -20.43
C LEU A 33 12.00 -7.01 -19.73
N ALA A 34 12.13 -7.46 -18.49
CA ALA A 34 13.40 -7.41 -17.77
C ALA A 34 14.48 -8.30 -18.42
N LEU A 35 14.11 -9.49 -18.91
CA LEU A 35 15.02 -10.36 -19.64
C LEU A 35 15.50 -9.71 -20.93
N VAL A 36 14.60 -9.14 -21.71
CA VAL A 36 14.97 -8.41 -22.95
C VAL A 36 15.87 -7.23 -22.60
N GLY A 37 15.56 -6.44 -21.58
CA GLY A 37 16.42 -5.35 -21.10
C GLY A 37 17.81 -5.81 -20.71
N SER A 38 17.92 -6.97 -20.03
CA SER A 38 19.21 -7.57 -19.68
C SER A 38 20.03 -8.00 -20.90
N LEU A 39 19.38 -8.56 -21.93
CA LEU A 39 20.05 -9.05 -23.14
C LEU A 39 20.45 -7.92 -24.10
N THR A 40 19.69 -6.83 -24.13
CA THR A 40 19.91 -5.69 -25.02
C THR A 40 20.77 -4.58 -24.40
N GLY A 41 21.06 -4.68 -23.09
CA GLY A 41 21.74 -3.61 -22.36
C GLY A 41 20.86 -2.35 -22.13
N ALA A 42 19.54 -2.42 -22.40
CA ALA A 42 18.63 -1.31 -22.20
C ALA A 42 18.37 -0.99 -20.71
N GLY A 43 18.81 -1.90 -19.83
CA GLY A 43 18.61 -1.76 -18.39
C GLY A 43 17.15 -1.96 -17.96
N TYR A 44 16.91 -1.73 -16.68
CA TYR A 44 15.57 -1.73 -16.09
C TYR A 44 15.42 -0.44 -15.26
N PRO A 45 14.30 0.30 -15.32
CA PRO A 45 14.19 1.66 -14.77
C PRO A 45 14.13 1.69 -13.25
N PHE A 46 15.04 0.97 -12.60
CA PHE A 46 15.21 0.91 -11.16
C PHE A 46 16.69 1.04 -10.81
N GLY A 47 16.96 1.61 -9.64
CA GLY A 47 18.34 1.76 -9.17
C GLY A 47 19.14 2.83 -9.92
N PRO A 48 20.42 2.59 -10.27
CA PRO A 48 21.34 3.61 -10.80
C PRO A 48 20.88 4.31 -12.08
N ASN A 49 20.10 3.63 -12.91
CA ASN A 49 19.58 4.17 -14.18
C ASN A 49 18.34 5.03 -14.03
N ASP A 50 17.86 5.21 -12.82
CA ASP A 50 16.73 6.08 -12.56
C ASP A 50 17.23 7.54 -12.45
N THR A 51 17.31 8.22 -13.57
CA THR A 51 17.78 9.62 -13.66
C THR A 51 16.87 10.61 -12.92
N ASN A 52 15.61 10.23 -12.64
CA ASN A 52 14.61 11.09 -12.03
C ASN A 52 14.35 10.74 -10.55
N GLY A 53 15.39 10.69 -9.73
CA GLY A 53 15.26 10.50 -8.28
C GLY A 53 15.57 9.09 -7.79
N GLY A 54 16.50 8.39 -8.41
CA GLY A 54 17.01 7.10 -7.97
C GLY A 54 17.53 7.11 -6.53
N ASP A 55 17.97 8.27 -6.03
CA ASP A 55 18.48 8.47 -4.67
C ASP A 55 17.52 8.04 -3.57
N VAL A 56 16.22 8.14 -3.80
CA VAL A 56 15.19 7.77 -2.82
C VAL A 56 14.73 6.30 -2.94
N SER A 57 15.30 5.55 -3.87
CA SER A 57 14.99 4.13 -4.08
C SER A 57 15.97 3.23 -3.31
N LEU A 58 15.47 2.19 -2.66
CA LEU A 58 16.33 1.13 -2.09
C LEU A 58 17.13 0.38 -3.17
N LEU A 59 16.62 0.37 -4.40
CA LEU A 59 17.24 -0.35 -5.50
C LEU A 59 18.57 0.25 -5.95
N ARG A 60 18.88 1.51 -5.55
CA ARG A 60 20.20 2.11 -5.77
C ARG A 60 21.35 1.31 -5.13
N LEU A 61 21.03 0.49 -4.13
CA LEU A 61 22.02 -0.35 -3.45
C LEU A 61 22.41 -1.61 -4.25
N VAL A 62 21.65 -1.90 -5.33
CA VAL A 62 21.91 -3.06 -6.19
C VAL A 62 22.59 -2.57 -7.46
N PRO A 63 23.81 -3.05 -7.79
CA PRO A 63 24.49 -2.71 -9.04
C PRO A 63 23.60 -3.04 -10.25
N GLU A 64 23.63 -2.19 -11.26
CA GLU A 64 22.78 -2.31 -12.45
C GLU A 64 22.98 -3.64 -13.17
N GLU A 65 24.23 -4.05 -13.33
CA GLU A 65 24.63 -5.32 -13.97
C GLU A 65 23.97 -6.55 -13.33
N VAL A 66 23.67 -6.46 -12.03
CA VAL A 66 23.02 -7.52 -11.25
C VAL A 66 21.51 -7.33 -11.18
N ALA A 67 21.04 -6.07 -11.10
CA ALA A 67 19.63 -5.77 -10.88
C ALA A 67 18.74 -6.32 -11.99
N THR A 68 19.09 -6.07 -13.25
CA THR A 68 18.26 -6.43 -14.40
C THR A 68 18.10 -7.96 -14.56
N PRO A 69 19.16 -8.78 -14.59
CA PRO A 69 19.01 -10.24 -14.67
C PRO A 69 18.39 -10.83 -13.41
N LEU A 70 18.64 -10.25 -12.22
CA LEU A 70 18.01 -10.67 -10.98
C LEU A 70 16.50 -10.47 -11.03
N PHE A 71 16.03 -9.29 -11.47
CA PHE A 71 14.61 -9.02 -11.65
C PHE A 71 13.97 -9.97 -12.68
N ALA A 72 14.63 -10.21 -13.80
CA ALA A 72 14.15 -11.16 -14.80
C ALA A 72 13.95 -12.56 -14.18
N GLY A 73 14.95 -13.07 -13.48
CA GLY A 73 14.90 -14.38 -12.81
C GLY A 73 13.80 -14.46 -11.76
N VAL A 74 13.71 -13.46 -10.87
CA VAL A 74 12.71 -13.42 -9.79
C VAL A 74 11.30 -13.32 -10.33
N LEU A 75 11.05 -12.44 -11.32
CA LEU A 75 9.72 -12.25 -11.88
C LEU A 75 9.23 -13.48 -12.67
N LEU A 76 10.11 -14.09 -13.47
CA LEU A 76 9.76 -15.31 -14.24
C LEU A 76 9.50 -16.50 -13.31
N THR A 77 10.35 -16.71 -12.30
CA THR A 77 10.13 -17.79 -11.33
C THR A 77 8.88 -17.55 -10.47
N ALA A 78 8.58 -16.30 -10.12
CA ALA A 78 7.34 -15.95 -9.43
C ALA A 78 6.10 -16.13 -10.32
N ALA A 79 6.20 -15.87 -11.63
CA ALA A 79 5.14 -16.16 -12.59
C ALA A 79 4.85 -17.66 -12.66
N VAL A 80 5.90 -18.50 -12.73
CA VAL A 80 5.76 -19.97 -12.70
C VAL A 80 5.15 -20.44 -11.38
N ALA A 81 5.59 -19.89 -10.24
CA ALA A 81 5.01 -20.22 -8.93
C ALA A 81 3.52 -19.82 -8.86
N ALA A 82 3.14 -18.63 -9.33
CA ALA A 82 1.76 -18.20 -9.40
C ALA A 82 0.91 -19.10 -10.33
N LEU A 83 1.47 -19.53 -11.47
CA LEU A 83 0.81 -20.46 -12.37
C LEU A 83 0.63 -21.84 -11.72
N ALA A 84 1.62 -22.33 -10.99
CA ALA A 84 1.50 -23.57 -10.23
C ALA A 84 0.39 -23.46 -9.16
N MET A 85 0.31 -22.33 -8.44
CA MET A 85 -0.74 -22.06 -7.46
C MET A 85 -2.14 -21.95 -8.08
N SER A 86 -2.27 -21.71 -9.39
CA SER A 86 -3.56 -21.67 -10.08
C SER A 86 -4.15 -23.06 -10.31
N ARG A 87 -3.33 -24.10 -10.33
CA ARG A 87 -3.74 -25.47 -10.63
C ARG A 87 -4.33 -26.17 -9.41
N PRO A 88 -5.56 -26.70 -9.46
CA PRO A 88 -6.17 -27.38 -8.30
C PRO A 88 -5.44 -28.63 -7.86
N ALA A 89 -4.76 -29.30 -8.80
CA ALA A 89 -4.00 -30.54 -8.57
C ALA A 89 -2.72 -30.28 -7.72
N VAL A 90 -2.17 -29.05 -7.73
CA VAL A 90 -0.96 -28.71 -6.99
C VAL A 90 -1.33 -28.40 -5.53
N ARG A 91 -1.28 -29.42 -4.70
CA ARG A 91 -1.51 -29.33 -3.26
C ARG A 91 -0.31 -29.89 -2.50
N PRO A 92 0.85 -29.25 -2.56
CA PRO A 92 1.99 -29.71 -1.81
C PRO A 92 1.71 -29.68 -0.30
N ALA A 93 2.25 -30.65 0.41
CA ALA A 93 2.18 -30.74 1.86
C ALA A 93 3.56 -30.45 2.48
N GLY A 94 3.59 -30.24 3.76
CA GLY A 94 4.83 -30.10 4.52
C GLY A 94 5.74 -28.94 4.06
N PRO A 95 7.07 -29.16 3.95
CA PRO A 95 8.05 -28.11 3.73
C PRO A 95 7.89 -27.43 2.35
N LEU A 96 7.51 -28.17 1.32
CA LEU A 96 7.32 -27.58 -0.02
C LEU A 96 6.19 -26.54 -0.04
N ARG A 97 5.12 -26.78 0.72
CA ARG A 97 4.04 -25.80 0.88
C ARG A 97 4.54 -24.54 1.59
N ALA A 98 5.37 -24.69 2.62
CA ALA A 98 5.95 -23.57 3.35
C ALA A 98 6.90 -22.75 2.47
N LEU A 99 7.76 -23.44 1.69
CA LEU A 99 8.70 -22.80 0.76
C LEU A 99 7.97 -22.01 -0.32
N LEU A 100 6.96 -22.57 -0.99
CA LEU A 100 6.19 -21.87 -2.01
C LEU A 100 5.43 -20.68 -1.43
N ALA A 101 4.84 -20.82 -0.25
CA ALA A 101 4.19 -19.71 0.44
C ALA A 101 5.20 -18.62 0.82
N GLY A 102 6.32 -19.00 1.44
CA GLY A 102 7.40 -18.10 1.85
C GLY A 102 7.98 -17.34 0.67
N TYR A 103 8.30 -18.04 -0.41
CA TYR A 103 8.80 -17.43 -1.65
C TYR A 103 7.78 -16.44 -2.23
N GLY A 104 6.52 -16.86 -2.36
CA GLY A 104 5.47 -15.98 -2.91
C GLY A 104 5.25 -14.74 -2.07
N TRP A 105 5.26 -14.84 -0.73
CA TRP A 105 5.16 -13.69 0.17
C TRP A 105 6.41 -12.80 0.12
N ALA A 106 7.62 -13.39 0.05
CA ALA A 106 8.86 -12.62 -0.06
C ALA A 106 8.89 -11.78 -1.36
N VAL A 107 8.56 -12.39 -2.50
CA VAL A 107 8.48 -11.66 -3.77
C VAL A 107 7.36 -10.61 -3.74
N ALA A 108 6.19 -10.94 -3.20
CA ALA A 108 5.11 -9.98 -3.06
C ALA A 108 5.51 -8.78 -2.19
N PHE A 109 6.25 -9.01 -1.11
CA PHE A 109 6.79 -7.96 -0.24
C PHE A 109 7.82 -7.10 -0.98
N VAL A 110 8.76 -7.72 -1.69
CA VAL A 110 9.76 -6.98 -2.48
C VAL A 110 9.07 -6.09 -3.50
N LEU A 111 8.12 -6.63 -4.28
CA LEU A 111 7.43 -5.87 -5.32
C LEU A 111 6.48 -4.80 -4.76
N ALA A 112 5.86 -5.01 -3.60
CA ALA A 112 4.90 -4.05 -3.05
C ALA A 112 5.51 -3.03 -2.10
N VAL A 113 6.69 -3.31 -1.49
CA VAL A 113 7.27 -2.49 -0.42
C VAL A 113 8.70 -2.05 -0.73
N VAL A 114 9.54 -2.92 -1.34
CA VAL A 114 10.95 -2.60 -1.57
C VAL A 114 11.14 -1.84 -2.88
N VAL A 115 10.46 -2.25 -3.95
CA VAL A 115 10.55 -1.60 -5.27
C VAL A 115 9.88 -0.22 -5.31
N PRO A 116 8.65 -0.02 -4.78
CA PRO A 116 8.07 1.31 -4.67
C PRO A 116 8.88 2.18 -3.70
N ASP A 117 8.84 3.47 -3.91
CA ASP A 117 9.52 4.47 -3.07
C ASP A 117 8.60 5.66 -2.75
N VAL A 118 9.16 6.71 -2.18
CA VAL A 118 8.42 7.90 -1.76
C VAL A 118 7.64 8.56 -2.91
N ARG A 119 8.05 8.41 -4.16
CA ARG A 119 7.35 8.97 -5.33
C ARG A 119 5.95 8.42 -5.50
N VAL A 120 5.73 7.13 -5.20
CA VAL A 120 4.38 6.54 -5.18
C VAL A 120 3.50 7.24 -4.15
N LEU A 121 4.03 7.48 -2.95
CA LEU A 121 3.30 8.18 -1.88
C LEU A 121 3.02 9.64 -2.27
N LEU A 122 4.02 10.34 -2.84
CA LEU A 122 3.89 11.73 -3.28
C LEU A 122 2.81 11.85 -4.37
N VAL A 123 2.83 10.99 -5.37
CA VAL A 123 1.80 11.00 -6.42
C VAL A 123 0.41 10.74 -5.83
N LEU A 124 0.27 9.76 -4.94
CA LEU A 124 -1.03 9.51 -4.27
C LEU A 124 -1.50 10.72 -3.44
N GLY A 125 -0.58 11.42 -2.77
CA GLY A 125 -0.88 12.59 -1.96
C GLY A 125 -1.22 13.83 -2.78
N TYR A 126 -0.49 14.08 -3.87
CA TYR A 126 -0.71 15.24 -4.72
C TYR A 126 -1.71 14.99 -5.86
N LEU A 127 -2.13 13.76 -6.11
CA LEU A 127 -3.05 13.42 -7.20
C LEU A 127 -4.31 14.30 -7.25
N PRO A 128 -5.00 14.62 -6.13
CA PRO A 128 -6.16 15.52 -6.18
C PRO A 128 -5.81 16.92 -6.68
N ILE A 129 -4.65 17.45 -6.27
CA ILE A 129 -4.18 18.77 -6.67
C ILE A 129 -3.76 18.77 -8.15
N LEU A 130 -3.07 17.72 -8.60
CA LEU A 130 -2.67 17.56 -9.99
C LEU A 130 -3.88 17.46 -10.92
N ILE A 131 -4.93 16.72 -10.52
CA ILE A 131 -6.14 16.57 -11.34
C ILE A 131 -6.95 17.87 -11.38
N VAL A 132 -7.18 18.52 -10.24
CA VAL A 132 -8.01 19.71 -10.15
C VAL A 132 -7.27 20.92 -10.73
N GLY A 133 -5.97 21.03 -10.54
CA GLY A 133 -5.15 22.15 -10.99
C GLY A 133 -4.76 22.10 -12.46
N ALA A 134 -4.70 20.90 -13.07
CA ALA A 134 -4.28 20.73 -14.46
C ALA A 134 -5.01 21.64 -15.47
N PRO A 135 -6.36 21.80 -15.41
CA PRO A 135 -7.07 22.70 -16.31
C PRO A 135 -6.70 24.17 -16.15
N PHE A 136 -6.10 24.53 -15.01
CA PHE A 136 -5.70 25.92 -14.68
C PHE A 136 -4.19 26.15 -14.81
N GLY A 137 -3.43 25.17 -15.35
CA GLY A 137 -1.98 25.22 -15.42
C GLY A 137 -1.28 25.26 -14.05
N TRP A 138 -1.92 24.73 -13.01
CA TRP A 138 -1.40 24.76 -11.64
C TRP A 138 -1.38 23.33 -11.03
N PRO A 139 -0.35 22.98 -10.28
CA PRO A 139 0.93 23.68 -10.07
C PRO A 139 1.76 23.75 -11.37
N PRO A 140 2.69 24.71 -11.50
CA PRO A 140 3.54 24.86 -12.67
C PRO A 140 4.65 23.81 -12.71
N VAL A 141 4.26 22.55 -12.96
CA VAL A 141 5.14 21.38 -13.03
C VAL A 141 5.06 20.73 -14.40
N ASP A 142 6.17 20.16 -14.86
CA ASP A 142 6.14 19.31 -16.03
C ASP A 142 5.58 17.92 -15.65
N TYR A 143 4.44 17.59 -16.20
CA TYR A 143 3.81 16.28 -15.97
C TYR A 143 4.64 15.12 -16.52
N ALA A 144 5.46 15.32 -17.55
CA ALA A 144 6.34 14.30 -18.12
C ALA A 144 7.46 13.92 -17.14
N ASP A 145 7.95 14.87 -16.36
CA ASP A 145 8.96 14.63 -15.33
C ASP A 145 8.38 13.79 -14.17
N ILE A 146 7.10 13.99 -13.83
CA ILE A 146 6.42 13.25 -12.79
C ILE A 146 6.02 11.86 -13.29
N PHE A 147 5.30 11.78 -14.41
CA PHE A 147 4.73 10.56 -14.97
C PHE A 147 5.68 9.89 -15.97
N ASN A 148 6.88 9.56 -15.52
CA ASN A 148 7.91 8.91 -16.32
C ASN A 148 7.85 7.38 -16.24
N TRP A 149 8.68 6.71 -17.06
CA TRP A 149 8.75 5.25 -17.11
C TRP A 149 9.15 4.62 -15.75
N ALA A 150 10.03 5.26 -15.00
CA ALA A 150 10.47 4.77 -13.70
C ALA A 150 9.30 4.73 -12.69
N LEU A 151 8.49 5.79 -12.63
CA LEU A 151 7.29 5.82 -11.80
C LEU A 151 6.27 4.76 -12.24
N PHE A 152 6.05 4.61 -13.55
CA PHE A 152 5.16 3.58 -14.09
C PHE A 152 5.63 2.18 -13.68
N GLY A 153 6.93 1.91 -13.77
CA GLY A 153 7.52 0.64 -13.31
C GLY A 153 7.24 0.35 -11.83
N ARG A 154 7.26 1.37 -10.96
CA ARG A 154 6.95 1.22 -9.53
C ARG A 154 5.49 0.89 -9.27
N PHE A 155 4.58 1.53 -9.98
CA PHE A 155 3.15 1.17 -9.91
C PHE A 155 2.90 -0.24 -10.47
N ALA A 156 3.61 -0.61 -11.52
CA ALA A 156 3.52 -1.95 -12.09
C ALA A 156 4.04 -3.02 -11.12
N ALA A 157 5.14 -2.76 -10.42
CA ALA A 157 5.66 -3.63 -9.38
C ALA A 157 4.67 -3.75 -8.21
N LEU A 158 4.13 -2.62 -7.73
CA LEU A 158 3.10 -2.61 -6.68
C LEU A 158 1.88 -3.45 -7.08
N ALA A 159 1.38 -3.28 -8.30
CA ALA A 159 0.27 -4.07 -8.83
C ALA A 159 0.61 -5.57 -8.88
N GLY A 160 1.81 -5.92 -9.37
CA GLY A 160 2.31 -7.30 -9.40
C GLY A 160 2.42 -7.91 -8.01
N GLY A 161 2.97 -7.17 -7.05
CA GLY A 161 3.07 -7.59 -5.64
C GLY A 161 1.70 -7.84 -4.99
N LEU A 162 0.73 -6.96 -5.22
CA LEU A 162 -0.64 -7.12 -4.72
C LEU A 162 -1.38 -8.31 -5.38
N LEU A 163 -1.21 -8.51 -6.68
CA LEU A 163 -1.77 -9.66 -7.40
C LEU A 163 -1.17 -10.97 -6.86
N LEU A 164 0.15 -11.01 -6.68
CA LEU A 164 0.84 -12.19 -6.14
C LEU A 164 0.43 -12.47 -4.69
N ALA A 165 0.38 -11.44 -3.83
CA ALA A 165 -0.10 -11.57 -2.45
C ALA A 165 -1.52 -12.13 -2.39
N GLY A 166 -2.42 -11.64 -3.24
CA GLY A 166 -3.77 -12.15 -3.38
C GLY A 166 -3.81 -13.61 -3.86
N ALA A 167 -2.97 -13.98 -4.81
CA ALA A 167 -2.83 -15.35 -5.34
C ALA A 167 -2.33 -16.32 -4.26
N VAL A 168 -1.26 -15.95 -3.55
CA VAL A 168 -0.70 -16.74 -2.43
C VAL A 168 -1.74 -16.92 -1.32
N LEU A 169 -2.44 -15.84 -0.93
CA LEU A 169 -3.48 -15.90 0.09
C LEU A 169 -4.64 -16.82 -0.31
N ALA A 170 -5.11 -16.71 -1.56
CA ALA A 170 -6.16 -17.57 -2.08
C ALA A 170 -5.72 -19.05 -2.11
N TRP A 171 -4.49 -19.30 -2.54
CA TRP A 171 -3.91 -20.64 -2.56
C TRP A 171 -3.72 -21.22 -1.15
N GLN A 172 -3.19 -20.44 -0.20
CA GLN A 172 -3.06 -20.86 1.20
C GLN A 172 -4.41 -21.22 1.84
N ARG A 173 -5.47 -20.42 1.56
CA ARG A 173 -6.81 -20.72 2.03
C ARG A 173 -7.35 -22.02 1.45
N ARG A 174 -7.17 -22.25 0.15
CA ARG A 174 -7.59 -23.52 -0.50
C ARG A 174 -6.89 -24.74 0.10
N THR A 175 -5.57 -24.63 0.30
CA THR A 175 -4.77 -25.74 0.84
C THR A 175 -4.96 -25.96 2.35
N ALA A 176 -5.52 -24.99 3.07
CA ALA A 176 -5.88 -25.09 4.49
C ALA A 176 -7.36 -25.44 4.71
N ALA A 177 -8.11 -25.83 3.67
CA ALA A 177 -9.54 -26.07 3.72
C ALA A 177 -10.37 -24.90 4.28
N ALA A 178 -9.84 -23.67 4.21
CA ALA A 178 -10.52 -22.46 4.61
C ALA A 178 -11.30 -21.86 3.43
N CYS A 179 -12.32 -21.07 3.72
CA CYS A 179 -13.06 -20.37 2.67
C CYS A 179 -12.17 -19.38 1.92
N VAL A 180 -12.03 -19.53 0.61
CA VAL A 180 -11.17 -18.67 -0.21
C VAL A 180 -11.64 -17.21 -0.17
N GLY A 181 -12.95 -16.97 -0.08
CA GLY A 181 -13.51 -15.62 -0.06
C GLY A 181 -13.28 -14.87 1.26
N CYS A 182 -13.54 -15.50 2.41
CA CYS A 182 -13.49 -14.84 3.71
C CYS A 182 -12.36 -15.33 4.63
N GLY A 183 -11.70 -16.44 4.32
CA GLY A 183 -10.63 -17.02 5.12
C GLY A 183 -11.11 -17.70 6.41
N ARG A 184 -12.43 -17.82 6.65
CA ARG A 184 -12.95 -18.55 7.80
C ARG A 184 -12.74 -20.05 7.59
N ASP A 185 -12.25 -20.70 8.61
CA ASP A 185 -12.15 -22.17 8.76
C ASP A 185 -13.10 -22.66 9.84
N HIS A 186 -12.92 -23.89 10.29
CA HIS A 186 -13.71 -24.48 11.40
C HIS A 186 -13.16 -24.08 12.78
N THR A 187 -12.03 -23.34 12.84
CA THR A 187 -11.40 -22.94 14.10
C THR A 187 -11.66 -21.46 14.37
N ASP A 188 -12.34 -21.17 15.48
CA ASP A 188 -12.50 -19.80 15.96
C ASP A 188 -11.19 -19.32 16.59
N ARG A 189 -10.47 -18.48 15.85
CA ARG A 189 -9.29 -17.80 16.39
C ARG A 189 -9.74 -16.59 17.19
N GLY A 190 -9.62 -16.63 18.51
CA GLY A 190 -10.12 -15.59 19.41
C GLY A 190 -9.70 -14.15 19.04
N TRP A 191 -8.50 -13.97 18.44
CA TRP A 191 -8.01 -12.64 18.04
C TRP A 191 -8.71 -12.08 16.78
N THR A 192 -9.37 -12.91 15.97
CA THR A 192 -10.12 -12.48 14.76
C THR A 192 -11.59 -12.22 15.02
N THR A 193 -12.05 -12.37 16.26
CA THR A 193 -13.41 -12.03 16.64
C THR A 193 -13.66 -10.52 16.52
N PRO A 194 -14.89 -10.08 16.20
CA PRO A 194 -15.20 -8.64 16.09
C PRO A 194 -14.84 -7.85 17.35
N ALA A 195 -15.03 -8.44 18.55
CA ALA A 195 -14.70 -7.80 19.82
C ALA A 195 -13.19 -7.65 20.03
N ALA A 196 -12.40 -8.69 19.73
CA ALA A 196 -10.95 -8.59 19.80
C ALA A 196 -10.42 -7.60 18.78
N ALA A 197 -10.88 -7.66 17.53
CA ALA A 197 -10.52 -6.72 16.47
C ALA A 197 -10.87 -5.26 16.85
N ALA A 198 -11.98 -5.02 17.55
CA ALA A 198 -12.32 -3.69 18.04
C ALA A 198 -11.33 -3.18 19.11
N ARG A 199 -10.78 -4.06 19.96
CA ARG A 199 -9.80 -3.67 20.99
C ARG A 199 -8.47 -3.27 20.39
N TRP A 200 -7.80 -4.20 19.70
CA TRP A 200 -6.47 -3.92 19.15
C TRP A 200 -6.52 -2.93 17.97
N GLY A 201 -7.62 -2.88 17.22
CA GLY A 201 -7.84 -1.92 16.15
C GLY A 201 -7.90 -0.47 16.65
N ARG A 202 -8.40 -0.21 17.86
CA ARG A 202 -8.40 1.15 18.46
C ARG A 202 -6.99 1.68 18.70
N TRP A 203 -6.12 0.83 19.25
CA TRP A 203 -4.72 1.20 19.45
C TRP A 203 -4.01 1.45 18.13
N ALA A 204 -4.18 0.54 17.16
CA ALA A 204 -3.59 0.68 15.84
C ALA A 204 -4.06 1.96 15.13
N ALA A 205 -5.36 2.27 15.16
CA ALA A 205 -5.89 3.49 14.57
C ALA A 205 -5.43 4.75 15.29
N GLY A 206 -5.28 4.71 16.61
CA GLY A 206 -4.72 5.83 17.41
C GLY A 206 -3.28 6.14 17.00
N ILE A 207 -2.41 5.12 16.96
CA ILE A 207 -1.02 5.27 16.51
C ILE A 207 -0.98 5.81 15.07
N ALA A 208 -1.76 5.20 14.18
CA ALA A 208 -1.80 5.58 12.76
C ALA A 208 -2.37 6.98 12.49
N ALA A 209 -3.15 7.55 13.40
CA ALA A 209 -3.67 8.92 13.31
C ALA A 209 -2.72 9.96 13.92
N VAL A 210 -2.07 9.64 15.04
CA VAL A 210 -1.19 10.58 15.75
C VAL A 210 0.04 10.93 14.91
N ILE A 211 0.67 9.95 14.25
CA ILE A 211 1.92 10.18 13.50
C ILE A 211 1.74 11.20 12.37
N PRO A 212 0.79 11.05 11.40
CA PRO A 212 0.60 12.07 10.37
C PRO A 212 0.09 13.40 10.93
N PHE A 213 -0.62 13.39 12.06
CA PHE A 213 -1.08 14.62 12.69
C PHE A 213 0.08 15.40 13.31
N THR A 214 1.06 14.75 13.96
CA THR A 214 2.28 15.42 14.46
C THR A 214 3.10 16.03 13.33
N TYR A 215 3.19 15.33 12.18
CA TYR A 215 3.77 15.90 10.97
C TYR A 215 3.01 17.15 10.50
N ALA A 216 1.69 17.11 10.46
CA ALA A 216 0.87 18.24 10.06
C ALA A 216 1.06 19.47 10.95
N LEU A 217 1.21 19.27 12.27
CA LEU A 217 1.45 20.35 13.23
C LEU A 217 2.72 21.14 12.91
N THR A 218 3.81 20.47 12.49
CA THR A 218 5.03 21.17 12.09
C THR A 218 4.82 22.06 10.86
N ARG A 219 4.03 21.58 9.87
CA ARG A 219 3.70 22.35 8.65
C ARG A 219 2.81 23.55 8.95
N PHE A 220 1.86 23.41 9.85
CA PHE A 220 1.01 24.52 10.29
C PHE A 220 1.79 25.55 11.08
N ALA A 221 2.73 25.13 11.95
CA ALA A 221 3.62 26.03 12.66
C ALA A 221 4.46 26.87 11.68
N TRP A 222 5.03 26.26 10.65
CA TRP A 222 5.82 26.98 9.63
C TRP A 222 4.99 27.96 8.83
N ALA A 223 3.77 27.59 8.45
CA ALA A 223 2.85 28.50 7.78
C ALA A 223 2.44 29.69 8.67
N ALA A 224 2.40 29.49 9.97
CA ALA A 224 2.16 30.54 10.97
C ALA A 224 3.44 31.38 11.31
N GLY A 225 4.58 31.13 10.64
CA GLY A 225 5.83 31.84 10.88
C GLY A 225 6.62 31.36 12.13
N ILE A 226 6.25 30.20 12.68
CA ILE A 226 6.93 29.63 13.85
C ILE A 226 7.97 28.61 13.36
N PRO A 227 9.28 28.81 13.58
CA PRO A 227 10.36 27.94 13.10
C PRO A 227 10.48 26.69 13.98
N LEU A 228 9.45 25.88 14.05
CA LEU A 228 9.40 24.68 14.86
C LEU A 228 10.34 23.61 14.30
N GLY A 229 11.51 23.45 14.94
CA GLY A 229 12.51 22.44 14.59
C GLY A 229 13.36 22.77 13.34
N ILE A 230 13.27 23.98 12.81
CA ILE A 230 14.10 24.48 11.69
C ILE A 230 14.71 25.83 12.06
N SER A 231 15.76 26.25 11.32
CA SER A 231 16.33 27.58 11.51
C SER A 231 15.36 28.67 11.00
N ARG A 232 15.52 29.88 11.52
CA ARG A 232 14.72 31.02 11.08
C ARG A 232 15.02 31.39 9.62
N GLU A 233 16.30 31.29 9.23
CA GLU A 233 16.75 31.56 7.86
C GLU A 233 16.07 30.60 6.87
N PHE A 234 16.06 29.32 7.17
CA PHE A 234 15.40 28.31 6.30
C PHE A 234 13.88 28.53 6.21
N LEU A 235 13.25 28.95 7.32
CA LEU A 235 11.82 29.30 7.27
C LEU A 235 11.55 30.50 6.38
N THR A 236 12.40 31.54 6.46
CA THR A 236 12.28 32.74 5.61
C THR A 236 12.44 32.37 4.12
N GLU A 237 13.45 31.58 3.78
CA GLU A 237 13.64 31.09 2.40
C GLU A 237 12.42 30.31 1.88
N MET A 238 11.81 29.46 2.71
CA MET A 238 10.58 28.74 2.35
C MET A 238 9.37 29.67 2.19
N GLN A 239 9.30 30.76 2.95
CA GLN A 239 8.25 31.77 2.82
C GLN A 239 8.42 32.58 1.54
N ASP A 240 9.63 33.04 1.25
CA ASP A 240 9.96 33.84 0.06
C ASP A 240 9.77 33.04 -1.23
N SER A 241 10.09 31.74 -1.23
CA SER A 241 9.86 30.83 -2.35
C SER A 241 8.40 30.34 -2.48
N GLY A 242 7.56 30.58 -1.47
CA GLY A 242 6.19 30.09 -1.41
C GLY A 242 6.06 28.59 -1.07
N LEU A 243 7.16 27.87 -0.86
CA LEU A 243 7.15 26.42 -0.52
C LEU A 243 6.43 26.12 0.80
N VAL A 244 6.34 27.10 1.71
CA VAL A 244 5.60 26.97 2.97
C VAL A 244 4.13 26.61 2.75
N TRP A 245 3.50 27.11 1.67
CA TRP A 245 2.10 26.82 1.35
C TRP A 245 1.91 25.43 0.76
N ALA A 246 2.88 24.93 0.01
CA ALA A 246 2.89 23.53 -0.42
C ALA A 246 2.98 22.58 0.80
N GLY A 247 3.83 22.93 1.76
CA GLY A 247 3.92 22.24 3.05
C GLY A 247 2.62 22.28 3.85
N PHE A 248 1.95 23.45 3.92
CA PHE A 248 0.66 23.60 4.57
C PHE A 248 -0.42 22.70 3.93
N GLY A 249 -0.50 22.68 2.59
CA GLY A 249 -1.43 21.83 1.85
C GLY A 249 -1.22 20.34 2.15
N LEU A 250 0.04 19.90 2.21
CA LEU A 250 0.37 18.52 2.55
C LEU A 250 0.03 18.20 4.02
N GLY A 251 0.23 19.14 4.94
CA GLY A 251 -0.19 19.03 6.34
C GLY A 251 -1.72 18.93 6.49
N ALA A 252 -2.45 19.73 5.73
CA ALA A 252 -3.93 19.67 5.69
C ALA A 252 -4.41 18.31 5.17
N PHE A 253 -3.80 17.80 4.12
CA PHE A 253 -4.10 16.48 3.56
C PHE A 253 -3.78 15.35 4.56
N ALA A 254 -2.65 15.43 5.25
CA ALA A 254 -2.27 14.49 6.31
C ALA A 254 -3.28 14.51 7.48
N THR A 255 -3.79 15.70 7.84
CA THR A 255 -4.83 15.86 8.87
C THR A 255 -6.14 15.18 8.45
N VAL A 256 -6.57 15.35 7.20
CA VAL A 256 -7.74 14.63 6.66
C VAL A 256 -7.51 13.13 6.72
N GLY A 257 -6.32 12.65 6.33
CA GLY A 257 -5.93 11.23 6.45
C GLY A 257 -6.00 10.71 7.89
N ALA A 258 -5.52 11.50 8.86
CA ALA A 258 -5.60 11.16 10.28
C ALA A 258 -7.06 11.05 10.77
N ILE A 259 -7.90 11.99 10.38
CA ILE A 259 -9.33 11.96 10.69
C ILE A 259 -9.98 10.71 10.07
N LEU A 260 -9.75 10.44 8.79
CA LEU A 260 -10.30 9.24 8.12
C LEU A 260 -9.81 7.94 8.77
N THR A 261 -8.57 7.92 9.27
CA THR A 261 -8.01 6.78 10.02
C THR A 261 -8.79 6.53 11.30
N LEU A 262 -9.15 7.58 12.05
CA LEU A 262 -10.01 7.45 13.23
C LEU A 262 -11.41 6.92 12.86
N GLY A 263 -11.91 7.22 11.65
CA GLY A 263 -13.13 6.64 11.11
C GLY A 263 -13.11 5.11 11.03
N LEU A 264 -11.96 4.48 10.93
CA LEU A 264 -11.85 3.01 10.93
C LEU A 264 -12.31 2.38 12.26
N VAL A 265 -12.34 3.15 13.36
CA VAL A 265 -12.71 2.62 14.68
C VAL A 265 -13.94 3.32 15.29
N GLN A 266 -14.35 4.45 14.73
CA GLN A 266 -15.48 5.24 15.21
C GLN A 266 -16.76 4.96 14.41
N ARG A 267 -17.91 5.23 15.03
CA ARG A 267 -19.23 4.95 14.43
C ARG A 267 -19.52 5.77 13.18
N TRP A 268 -18.98 6.99 13.08
CA TRP A 268 -19.19 7.85 11.93
C TRP A 268 -18.50 7.33 10.66
N GLY A 269 -17.41 6.57 10.77
CA GLY A 269 -16.77 5.91 9.63
C GLY A 269 -17.51 4.65 9.13
N GLU A 270 -18.61 4.24 9.81
CA GLU A 270 -19.45 3.13 9.38
C GLU A 270 -20.67 3.55 8.59
N ARG A 271 -21.07 4.83 8.69
CA ARG A 271 -22.20 5.43 7.98
C ARG A 271 -21.80 6.78 7.41
N PHE A 272 -22.24 7.06 6.19
CA PHE A 272 -22.01 8.37 5.58
C PHE A 272 -22.62 9.49 6.42
N PRO A 273 -21.88 10.59 6.64
CA PRO A 273 -22.38 11.75 7.37
C PRO A 273 -23.65 12.35 6.73
N ARG A 274 -24.46 13.00 7.54
CA ARG A 274 -25.75 13.58 7.09
C ARG A 274 -25.60 14.68 6.04
N TRP A 275 -24.46 15.35 5.97
CA TRP A 275 -24.17 16.41 5.00
C TRP A 275 -23.84 15.86 3.58
N MET A 276 -23.58 14.56 3.44
CA MET A 276 -23.34 13.93 2.13
C MET A 276 -24.69 13.64 1.44
N VAL A 277 -25.16 14.59 0.65
CA VAL A 277 -26.43 14.48 -0.09
C VAL A 277 -26.42 13.21 -0.97
N GLY A 278 -27.52 12.43 -0.92
CA GLY A 278 -27.67 11.18 -1.65
C GLY A 278 -27.05 9.93 -1.00
N LEU A 279 -26.08 10.11 -0.08
CA LEU A 279 -25.43 9.00 0.65
C LEU A 279 -25.72 9.03 2.15
N ALA A 280 -26.33 10.11 2.66
CA ALA A 280 -26.57 10.34 4.08
C ALA A 280 -27.17 9.13 4.79
N GLY A 281 -26.54 8.70 5.89
CA GLY A 281 -27.00 7.58 6.73
C GLY A 281 -26.81 6.19 6.13
N ARG A 282 -26.45 6.05 4.85
CA ARG A 282 -26.14 4.75 4.24
C ARG A 282 -24.88 4.14 4.85
N ARG A 283 -24.81 2.81 4.91
CA ARG A 283 -23.61 2.10 5.38
C ARG A 283 -22.45 2.27 4.40
N VAL A 284 -21.30 2.68 4.90
CA VAL A 284 -20.05 2.75 4.10
C VAL A 284 -19.67 1.33 3.66
N PRO A 285 -19.45 1.07 2.36
CA PRO A 285 -18.93 -0.22 1.91
C PRO A 285 -17.56 -0.50 2.52
N VAL A 286 -17.36 -1.70 3.08
CA VAL A 286 -16.10 -2.07 3.75
C VAL A 286 -14.89 -1.86 2.86
N LYS A 287 -14.99 -2.21 1.58
CA LYS A 287 -13.91 -2.05 0.59
C LYS A 287 -13.52 -0.59 0.37
N LEU A 288 -14.47 0.34 0.47
CA LEU A 288 -14.22 1.78 0.26
C LEU A 288 -13.27 2.35 1.34
N ALA A 289 -13.31 1.83 2.55
CA ALA A 289 -12.40 2.23 3.61
C ALA A 289 -11.11 1.38 3.61
N VAL A 290 -11.22 0.07 3.46
CA VAL A 290 -10.09 -0.86 3.60
C VAL A 290 -9.09 -0.74 2.44
N VAL A 291 -9.57 -0.61 1.19
CA VAL A 291 -8.66 -0.59 0.02
C VAL A 291 -7.77 0.65 0.03
N PRO A 292 -8.28 1.89 0.14
CA PRO A 292 -7.42 3.07 0.22
C PRO A 292 -6.48 3.04 1.43
N ALA A 293 -6.99 2.67 2.61
CA ALA A 293 -6.17 2.59 3.81
C ALA A 293 -5.01 1.57 3.65
N THR A 294 -5.25 0.43 3.01
CA THR A 294 -4.20 -0.57 2.76
C THR A 294 -3.18 -0.06 1.73
N LEU A 295 -3.63 0.60 0.67
CA LEU A 295 -2.72 1.19 -0.34
C LEU A 295 -1.83 2.26 0.27
N VAL A 296 -2.40 3.17 1.07
CA VAL A 296 -1.63 4.20 1.79
C VAL A 296 -0.67 3.55 2.80
N ALA A 297 -1.11 2.52 3.54
CA ALA A 297 -0.24 1.79 4.47
C ALA A 297 0.99 1.20 3.77
N ILE A 298 0.79 0.58 2.60
CA ILE A 298 1.89 0.03 1.80
C ILE A 298 2.79 1.15 1.26
N ALA A 299 2.21 2.21 0.70
CA ALA A 299 2.96 3.33 0.13
C ALA A 299 3.81 4.06 1.19
N VAL A 300 3.25 4.28 2.39
CA VAL A 300 3.99 4.89 3.52
C VAL A 300 5.12 3.97 3.99
N THR A 301 4.86 2.66 4.10
CA THR A 301 5.89 1.70 4.49
C THR A 301 7.02 1.66 3.45
N ALA A 302 6.70 1.62 2.17
CA ALA A 302 7.68 1.65 1.07
C ALA A 302 8.50 2.97 1.09
N ALA A 303 7.82 4.10 1.19
CA ALA A 303 8.45 5.41 1.27
C ALA A 303 9.43 5.53 2.45
N SER A 304 9.07 4.95 3.61
CA SER A 304 9.89 5.02 4.81
C SER A 304 11.23 4.30 4.66
N PHE A 305 11.26 3.13 4.04
CA PHE A 305 12.52 2.40 3.82
C PHE A 305 13.46 3.15 2.88
N GLY A 306 12.95 3.67 1.77
CA GLY A 306 13.73 4.49 0.83
C GLY A 306 14.31 5.74 1.49
N LEU A 307 13.46 6.47 2.24
CA LEU A 307 13.84 7.70 2.91
C LEU A 307 14.90 7.48 4.00
N LEU A 308 14.66 6.53 4.90
CA LEU A 308 15.55 6.23 6.02
C LEU A 308 16.90 5.65 5.59
N SER A 309 16.96 5.02 4.42
CA SER A 309 18.22 4.53 3.85
C SER A 309 19.03 5.60 3.14
N ASN A 310 18.49 6.81 2.90
CA ASN A 310 19.17 7.88 2.17
C ASN A 310 20.04 8.72 3.11
N PRO A 311 21.37 8.78 2.92
CA PRO A 311 22.27 9.62 3.74
C PRO A 311 21.86 11.10 3.74
N LYS A 312 21.45 11.64 2.60
CA LYS A 312 21.00 13.03 2.48
C LYS A 312 19.81 13.37 3.40
N PHE A 313 18.96 12.39 3.70
CA PHE A 313 17.87 12.59 4.66
C PHE A 313 18.41 12.93 6.06
N TRP A 314 19.46 12.23 6.50
CA TRP A 314 20.06 12.44 7.81
C TRP A 314 20.85 13.75 7.89
N GLU A 315 21.51 14.16 6.80
CA GLU A 315 22.19 15.45 6.68
C GLU A 315 21.19 16.61 6.76
N LEU A 316 20.13 16.57 5.94
CA LEU A 316 19.09 17.62 5.86
C LEU A 316 18.28 17.75 7.17
N THR A 317 18.06 16.65 7.87
CA THR A 317 17.28 16.67 9.11
C THR A 317 18.13 16.94 10.35
N GLY A 318 19.47 17.07 10.20
CA GLY A 318 20.38 17.23 11.34
C GLY A 318 20.31 16.05 12.32
N GLY A 319 20.07 14.83 11.82
CA GLY A 319 19.90 13.65 12.63
C GLY A 319 18.51 13.57 13.29
N LEU A 320 18.47 13.37 14.62
CA LEU A 320 17.22 13.29 15.40
C LEU A 320 16.62 14.68 15.70
N SER A 321 16.34 15.45 14.64
CA SER A 321 15.68 16.75 14.79
C SER A 321 14.18 16.61 14.98
N LEU A 322 13.55 17.66 15.55
CA LEU A 322 12.09 17.70 15.74
C LEU A 322 11.33 17.61 14.41
N THR A 323 11.95 18.02 13.30
CA THR A 323 11.40 17.95 11.95
C THR A 323 11.50 16.57 11.32
N GLY A 324 12.60 15.86 11.58
CA GLY A 324 12.83 14.49 11.11
C GLY A 324 12.09 13.44 11.94
N ALA A 325 11.87 13.70 13.24
CA ALA A 325 11.28 12.75 14.16
C ALA A 325 9.92 12.15 13.69
N PRO A 326 8.95 12.91 13.13
CA PRO A 326 7.73 12.32 12.60
C PRO A 326 7.96 11.35 11.44
N MET A 327 9.00 11.60 10.62
CA MET A 327 9.32 10.74 9.46
C MET A 327 9.98 9.43 9.89
N LEU A 328 10.71 9.41 11.02
CA LEU A 328 11.26 8.19 11.63
C LEU A 328 10.14 7.22 12.07
N LEU A 329 8.96 7.74 12.36
CA LEU A 329 7.81 6.96 12.77
C LEU A 329 6.95 6.45 11.58
N TRP A 330 7.32 6.79 10.33
CA TRP A 330 6.56 6.33 9.15
C TRP A 330 6.47 4.81 9.00
N PRO A 331 7.50 4.00 9.30
CA PRO A 331 7.35 2.54 9.29
C PRO A 331 6.26 2.08 10.26
N LEU A 332 6.24 2.66 11.46
CA LEU A 332 5.23 2.38 12.47
C LEU A 332 3.84 2.84 12.02
N TRP A 333 3.75 4.02 11.38
CA TRP A 333 2.50 4.52 10.82
C TRP A 333 1.93 3.58 9.76
N GLY A 334 2.75 3.16 8.78
CA GLY A 334 2.32 2.27 7.71
C GLY A 334 1.80 0.93 8.26
N VAL A 335 2.55 0.29 9.15
CA VAL A 335 2.13 -0.96 9.80
C VAL A 335 0.85 -0.77 10.61
N ALA A 336 0.79 0.27 11.45
CA ALA A 336 -0.37 0.54 12.29
C ALA A 336 -1.64 0.81 11.46
N LEU A 337 -1.52 1.55 10.35
CA LEU A 337 -2.64 1.80 9.43
C LEU A 337 -3.12 0.51 8.76
N GLY A 338 -2.21 -0.35 8.30
CA GLY A 338 -2.55 -1.66 7.73
C GLY A 338 -3.28 -2.54 8.75
N VAL A 339 -2.78 -2.57 9.99
CA VAL A 339 -3.41 -3.27 11.11
C VAL A 339 -4.80 -2.70 11.40
N ALA A 340 -4.97 -1.38 11.45
CA ALA A 340 -6.27 -0.73 11.67
C ALA A 340 -7.28 -1.03 10.55
N ALA A 341 -6.83 -1.02 9.28
CA ALA A 341 -7.65 -1.39 8.13
C ALA A 341 -8.10 -2.86 8.20
N TYR A 342 -7.20 -3.75 8.61
CA TYR A 342 -7.55 -5.16 8.81
C TYR A 342 -8.53 -5.37 9.98
N ALA A 343 -8.36 -4.64 11.08
CA ALA A 343 -9.32 -4.64 12.20
C ALA A 343 -10.72 -4.21 11.76
N TYR A 344 -10.80 -3.13 10.99
CA TYR A 344 -12.06 -2.65 10.42
C TYR A 344 -12.71 -3.71 9.52
N HIS A 345 -11.91 -4.37 8.66
CA HIS A 345 -12.39 -5.46 7.83
C HIS A 345 -12.96 -6.61 8.67
N LEU A 346 -12.23 -7.10 9.70
CA LEU A 346 -12.67 -8.18 10.57
C LEU A 346 -13.97 -7.84 11.31
N ARG A 347 -14.06 -6.61 11.83
CA ARG A 347 -15.20 -6.13 12.59
C ARG A 347 -16.47 -5.97 11.74
N ARG A 348 -16.28 -5.55 10.47
CA ARG A 348 -17.37 -5.20 9.56
C ARG A 348 -17.72 -6.28 8.53
N ARG A 349 -16.94 -7.37 8.48
CA ARG A 349 -17.26 -8.47 7.58
C ARG A 349 -18.56 -9.16 8.02
N GLY A 350 -19.57 -9.15 7.15
CA GLY A 350 -20.82 -9.87 7.35
C GLY A 350 -20.72 -11.36 7.04
N ALA A 351 -21.88 -12.02 6.92
CA ALA A 351 -21.95 -13.38 6.41
C ALA A 351 -21.32 -13.49 5.02
N CYS A 352 -20.51 -14.52 4.84
CA CYS A 352 -19.82 -14.74 3.58
C CYS A 352 -20.78 -15.38 2.57
N ARG A 353 -21.00 -14.75 1.42
CA ARG A 353 -21.86 -15.28 0.35
C ARG A 353 -21.42 -16.63 -0.20
N ARG A 354 -20.16 -17.05 0.05
CA ARG A 354 -19.59 -18.30 -0.48
C ARG A 354 -19.69 -19.48 0.50
N CYS A 355 -19.67 -19.24 1.80
CA CYS A 355 -19.70 -20.30 2.82
C CYS A 355 -20.79 -20.08 3.88
N ASP A 356 -21.61 -19.04 3.76
CA ASP A 356 -22.70 -18.62 4.63
C ASP A 356 -22.34 -18.44 6.13
N ARG A 357 -21.04 -18.42 6.46
CA ARG A 357 -20.58 -18.18 7.82
C ARG A 357 -20.55 -16.68 8.11
N GLY A 358 -21.22 -16.28 9.19
CA GLY A 358 -21.32 -14.92 9.70
C GLY A 358 -20.39 -14.61 10.86
#